data_93d238a692faaa8342d32530910bdc75
#
_entry.id   93d238a692faaa8342d32530910bdc75
#
_cell.length_a   1.000
_cell.length_b   1.000
_cell.length_c   1.000
_cell.angle_alpha   90.00
_cell.angle_beta   90.00
_cell.angle_gamma   90.00
#
_symmetry.space_group_name_H-M   'P 1'
#
loop_
_entity.id
_entity.type
_entity.pdbx_description
1 polymer ?
#
loop_
_entity_poly.entity_id
_entity_poly.type
_entity_poly.pdbx_seq_one_letter_code
_entity_poly.pdbx_strand_id
1 'polypeptide(L)'
;MKLMFLTGNAAVGKMTVGQELMKITPLRLFHNHMTIEPVLEIFGGFDGRVIQRLRDVVFEEFAASGQYGMIFTMMWAFDMRSDWEYVEHVKDIFRQRDPDTVFYYVELVAPQAVRLERNATENRLKNKASKRDLDASGRRLLHDDGEHRMESHEGEIPFDNYLRIDNTNLSPAEAAKRIKDYFDL
;
A
#
# COMPACT_ATOMS: atom_id res chain seq x y z
N MET A 1 -3.07 -18.75 3.94
CA MET A 1 -2.14 -17.62 3.65
C MET A 1 -2.65 -16.32 4.28
N LYS A 2 -1.83 -15.25 4.35
CA LYS A 2 -2.26 -13.92 4.82
C LYS A 2 -2.02 -12.86 3.74
N LEU A 3 -2.98 -11.96 3.52
CA LEU A 3 -2.82 -10.80 2.65
C LEU A 3 -3.19 -9.53 3.41
N MET A 4 -2.25 -8.61 3.54
CA MET A 4 -2.45 -7.31 4.18
C MET A 4 -2.47 -6.20 3.14
N PHE A 5 -3.59 -5.51 3.02
CA PHE A 5 -3.68 -4.24 2.31
C PHE A 5 -3.22 -3.12 3.24
N LEU A 6 -2.08 -2.51 2.93
CA LEU A 6 -1.54 -1.37 3.66
C LEU A 6 -1.79 -0.10 2.84
N THR A 7 -2.76 0.69 3.25
CA THR A 7 -3.35 1.80 2.49
C THR A 7 -3.08 3.18 3.10
N GLY A 8 -3.51 4.22 2.43
CA GLY A 8 -3.41 5.62 2.86
C GLY A 8 -2.83 6.52 1.76
N ASN A 9 -2.81 7.81 2.01
CA ASN A 9 -2.39 8.85 1.07
C ASN A 9 -0.94 8.70 0.59
N ALA A 10 -0.59 9.46 -0.45
CA ALA A 10 0.80 9.58 -0.90
C ALA A 10 1.71 10.04 0.26
N ALA A 11 2.92 9.45 0.32
CA ALA A 11 3.95 9.75 1.32
C ALA A 11 3.59 9.54 2.81
N VAL A 12 2.46 8.87 3.13
CA VAL A 12 2.07 8.57 4.53
C VAL A 12 3.00 7.59 5.24
N GLY A 13 3.85 6.84 4.49
CA GLY A 13 4.83 5.93 5.07
C GLY A 13 4.59 4.44 4.81
N LYS A 14 3.60 4.05 3.99
CA LYS A 14 3.22 2.65 3.69
C LYS A 14 4.42 1.74 3.42
N MET A 15 5.29 2.11 2.48
CA MET A 15 6.46 1.29 2.12
C MET A 15 7.40 1.10 3.31
N THR A 16 7.72 2.16 4.04
CA THR A 16 8.66 2.11 5.16
C THR A 16 8.09 1.29 6.33
N VAL A 17 6.80 1.47 6.64
CA VAL A 17 6.11 0.62 7.65
C VAL A 17 6.07 -0.83 7.20
N GLY A 18 5.80 -1.11 5.92
CA GLY A 18 5.87 -2.46 5.37
C GLY A 18 7.26 -3.09 5.46
N GLN A 19 8.32 -2.30 5.24
CA GLN A 19 9.71 -2.73 5.42
C GLN A 19 10.02 -3.09 6.88
N GLU A 20 9.51 -2.31 7.85
CA GLU A 20 9.66 -2.62 9.28
C GLU A 20 8.85 -3.86 9.70
N LEU A 21 7.63 -4.04 9.15
CA LEU A 21 6.83 -5.26 9.38
C LEU A 21 7.55 -6.52 8.92
N MET A 22 8.26 -6.49 7.79
CA MET A 22 9.06 -7.63 7.31
C MET A 22 10.18 -8.03 8.28
N LYS A 23 10.66 -7.13 9.13
CA LYS A 23 11.72 -7.43 10.10
C LYS A 23 11.20 -8.20 11.32
N ILE A 24 9.90 -8.07 11.61
CA ILE A 24 9.26 -8.58 12.83
C ILE A 24 8.15 -9.60 12.56
N THR A 25 7.87 -9.88 11.28
CA THR A 25 6.89 -10.89 10.83
C THR A 25 7.44 -11.65 9.61
N PRO A 26 6.92 -12.85 9.29
CA PRO A 26 7.28 -13.56 8.05
C PRO A 26 6.61 -13.00 6.79
N LEU A 27 5.82 -11.91 6.87
CA LEU A 27 5.18 -11.28 5.73
C LEU A 27 6.21 -10.73 4.73
N ARG A 28 5.86 -10.72 3.43
CA ARG A 28 6.68 -10.18 2.35
C ARG A 28 6.06 -8.90 1.78
N LEU A 29 6.85 -7.86 1.63
CA LEU A 29 6.38 -6.58 1.11
C LEU A 29 6.36 -6.56 -0.42
N PHE A 30 5.19 -6.28 -0.97
CA PHE A 30 4.99 -5.91 -2.37
C PHE A 30 4.44 -4.48 -2.42
N HIS A 31 5.34 -3.49 -2.51
CA HIS A 31 4.88 -2.10 -2.60
C HIS A 31 4.58 -1.71 -4.05
N ASN A 32 3.55 -0.89 -4.25
CA ASN A 32 2.99 -0.56 -5.56
C ASN A 32 4.01 -0.03 -6.58
N HIS A 33 5.09 0.64 -6.16
CA HIS A 33 6.14 1.13 -7.06
C HIS A 33 7.05 0.01 -7.62
N MET A 34 6.99 -1.22 -7.07
CA MET A 34 7.73 -2.35 -7.66
C MET A 34 7.23 -2.72 -9.06
N THR A 35 6.02 -2.32 -9.41
CA THR A 35 5.47 -2.47 -10.77
C THR A 35 5.36 -1.15 -11.52
N ILE A 36 5.21 -0.04 -10.83
CA ILE A 36 5.10 1.28 -11.45
C ILE A 36 6.44 1.72 -12.06
N GLU A 37 7.55 1.62 -11.31
CA GLU A 37 8.86 2.12 -11.77
C GLU A 37 9.33 1.44 -13.06
N PRO A 38 9.29 0.09 -13.21
CA PRO A 38 9.67 -0.55 -14.48
C PRO A 38 8.80 -0.12 -15.65
N VAL A 39 7.50 0.07 -15.43
CA VAL A 39 6.59 0.52 -16.50
C VAL A 39 6.92 1.94 -16.93
N LEU A 40 7.16 2.85 -16.00
CA LEU A 40 7.58 4.20 -16.30
C LEU A 40 8.90 4.23 -17.09
N GLU A 41 9.86 3.38 -16.72
CA GLU A 41 11.17 3.30 -17.38
C GLU A 41 11.06 2.74 -18.80
N ILE A 42 10.31 1.64 -18.99
CA ILE A 42 10.21 0.94 -20.27
C ILE A 42 9.31 1.70 -21.27
N PHE A 43 8.18 2.24 -20.79
CA PHE A 43 7.15 2.85 -21.64
C PHE A 43 7.24 4.39 -21.71
N GLY A 44 8.11 5.02 -20.91
CA GLY A 44 8.23 6.47 -20.83
C GLY A 44 7.02 7.17 -20.19
N GLY A 45 6.08 6.42 -19.62
CA GLY A 45 4.85 6.96 -19.01
C GLY A 45 4.07 5.92 -18.20
N PHE A 46 3.05 6.40 -17.50
CA PHE A 46 2.18 5.53 -16.68
C PHE A 46 1.18 4.78 -17.56
N ASP A 47 1.22 3.45 -17.53
CA ASP A 47 0.22 2.57 -18.15
C ASP A 47 -0.41 1.68 -17.06
N GLY A 48 -1.63 2.07 -16.61
CA GLY A 48 -2.36 1.37 -15.55
C GLY A 48 -2.69 -0.07 -15.91
N ARG A 49 -2.99 -0.34 -17.19
CA ARG A 49 -3.31 -1.70 -17.67
C ARG A 49 -2.08 -2.63 -17.56
N VAL A 50 -0.92 -2.16 -17.96
CA VAL A 50 0.32 -2.95 -17.88
C VAL A 50 0.71 -3.16 -16.42
N ILE A 51 0.62 -2.11 -15.59
CA ILE A 51 0.90 -2.19 -14.15
C ILE A 51 -0.01 -3.23 -13.47
N GLN A 52 -1.31 -3.22 -13.78
CA GLN A 52 -2.26 -4.18 -13.21
C GLN A 52 -1.90 -5.61 -13.61
N ARG A 53 -1.65 -5.87 -14.88
CA ARG A 53 -1.25 -7.21 -15.35
C ARG A 53 0.02 -7.74 -14.68
N LEU A 54 1.02 -6.88 -14.48
CA LEU A 54 2.23 -7.25 -13.75
C LEU A 54 1.93 -7.60 -12.29
N ARG A 55 1.01 -6.86 -11.65
CA ARG A 55 0.58 -7.15 -10.28
C ARG A 55 -0.18 -8.46 -10.20
N ASP A 56 -1.10 -8.70 -11.14
CA ASP A 56 -1.90 -9.92 -11.18
C ASP A 56 -1.00 -11.15 -11.27
N VAL A 57 0.02 -11.14 -12.13
CA VAL A 57 1.03 -12.22 -12.20
C VAL A 57 1.73 -12.42 -10.85
N VAL A 58 2.15 -11.34 -10.18
CA VAL A 58 2.79 -11.44 -8.86
C VAL A 58 1.83 -12.01 -7.81
N PHE A 59 0.57 -11.58 -7.81
CA PHE A 59 -0.44 -12.08 -6.88
C PHE A 59 -0.75 -13.56 -7.09
N GLU A 60 -0.95 -13.97 -8.36
CA GLU A 60 -1.24 -15.37 -8.73
C GLU A 60 -0.11 -16.30 -8.32
N GLU A 61 1.14 -15.95 -8.66
CA GLU A 61 2.32 -16.75 -8.35
C GLU A 61 2.62 -16.76 -6.84
N PHE A 62 2.43 -15.62 -6.16
CA PHE A 62 2.61 -15.56 -4.72
C PHE A 62 1.55 -16.38 -3.99
N ALA A 63 0.29 -16.29 -4.41
CA ALA A 63 -0.80 -17.09 -3.83
C ALA A 63 -0.58 -18.60 -3.99
N ALA A 64 0.13 -19.01 -5.05
CA ALA A 64 0.51 -20.42 -5.29
C ALA A 64 1.81 -20.85 -4.57
N SER A 65 2.58 -19.92 -4.01
CA SER A 65 3.96 -20.18 -3.54
C SER A 65 4.06 -20.87 -2.18
N GLY A 66 2.98 -21.01 -1.41
CA GLY A 66 3.01 -21.52 -0.04
C GLY A 66 3.68 -20.58 0.98
N GLN A 67 3.98 -19.34 0.62
CA GLN A 67 4.54 -18.33 1.53
C GLN A 67 3.54 -17.99 2.65
N TYR A 68 4.05 -17.50 3.78
CA TYR A 68 3.24 -17.12 4.93
C TYR A 68 2.21 -16.02 4.61
N GLY A 69 2.62 -14.96 3.91
CA GLY A 69 1.73 -13.88 3.50
C GLY A 69 2.44 -12.68 2.90
N MET A 70 1.62 -11.80 2.32
CA MET A 70 2.04 -10.60 1.61
C MET A 70 1.50 -9.34 2.28
N ILE A 71 2.29 -8.26 2.27
CA ILE A 71 1.87 -6.88 2.50
C ILE A 71 1.80 -6.21 1.14
N PHE A 72 0.62 -5.85 0.66
CA PHE A 72 0.46 -5.08 -0.56
C PHE A 72 0.16 -3.62 -0.21
N THR A 73 0.97 -2.68 -0.73
CA THR A 73 0.71 -1.26 -0.51
C THR A 73 -0.01 -0.63 -1.68
N MET A 74 -1.07 0.10 -1.42
CA MET A 74 -1.81 0.86 -2.42
C MET A 74 -2.30 2.20 -1.87
N MET A 75 -2.63 3.12 -2.75
CA MET A 75 -3.55 4.22 -2.44
C MET A 75 -4.96 3.66 -2.66
N TRP A 76 -5.88 4.02 -1.79
CA TRP A 76 -7.28 3.63 -1.91
C TRP A 76 -8.14 4.89 -1.86
N ALA A 77 -8.68 5.26 -3.00
CA ALA A 77 -9.64 6.35 -3.10
C ALA A 77 -11.03 5.81 -2.72
N PHE A 78 -11.51 6.14 -1.52
CA PHE A 78 -12.76 5.60 -0.98
C PHE A 78 -14.01 6.13 -1.70
N ASP A 79 -13.88 7.22 -2.45
CA ASP A 79 -14.90 7.78 -3.35
C ASP A 79 -14.89 7.15 -4.75
N MET A 80 -13.94 6.25 -5.05
CA MET A 80 -13.80 5.60 -6.35
C MET A 80 -14.22 4.12 -6.28
N ARG A 81 -15.32 3.79 -6.93
CA ARG A 81 -15.81 2.39 -7.00
C ARG A 81 -14.77 1.42 -7.59
N SER A 82 -13.98 1.88 -8.56
CA SER A 82 -12.91 1.08 -9.18
C SER A 82 -11.87 0.59 -8.18
N ASP A 83 -11.58 1.37 -7.12
CA ASP A 83 -10.59 0.96 -6.12
C ASP A 83 -11.15 -0.12 -5.18
N TRP A 84 -12.44 -0.05 -4.86
CA TRP A 84 -13.14 -1.12 -4.13
C TRP A 84 -13.19 -2.41 -4.97
N GLU A 85 -13.54 -2.29 -6.25
CA GLU A 85 -13.55 -3.42 -7.18
C GLU A 85 -12.16 -4.04 -7.34
N TYR A 86 -11.10 -3.21 -7.34
CA TYR A 86 -9.72 -3.68 -7.39
C TYR A 86 -9.31 -4.45 -6.13
N VAL A 87 -9.72 -4.01 -4.94
CA VAL A 87 -9.49 -4.75 -3.69
C VAL A 87 -10.15 -6.13 -3.75
N GLU A 88 -11.41 -6.21 -4.19
CA GLU A 88 -12.10 -7.51 -4.35
C GLU A 88 -11.43 -8.38 -5.43
N HIS A 89 -11.02 -7.82 -6.57
CA HIS A 89 -10.26 -8.53 -7.60
C HIS A 89 -9.00 -9.19 -7.02
N VAL A 90 -8.20 -8.46 -6.27
CA VAL A 90 -6.99 -9.01 -5.64
C VAL A 90 -7.35 -10.10 -4.62
N LYS A 91 -8.40 -9.92 -3.81
CA LYS A 91 -8.87 -10.95 -2.87
C LYS A 91 -9.29 -12.23 -3.59
N ASP A 92 -9.95 -12.09 -4.74
CA ASP A 92 -10.42 -13.24 -5.52
C ASP A 92 -9.25 -14.06 -6.10
N ILE A 93 -8.16 -13.41 -6.55
CA ILE A 93 -6.93 -14.10 -6.96
C ILE A 93 -6.41 -14.99 -5.83
N PHE A 94 -6.32 -14.47 -4.61
CA PHE A 94 -5.84 -15.24 -3.45
C PHE A 94 -6.83 -16.34 -3.06
N ARG A 95 -8.14 -16.05 -3.00
CA ARG A 95 -9.17 -17.05 -2.65
C ARG A 95 -9.22 -18.23 -3.62
N GLN A 96 -8.96 -18.00 -4.92
CA GLN A 96 -8.93 -19.07 -5.93
C GLN A 96 -7.79 -20.07 -5.68
N ARG A 97 -6.72 -19.65 -5.06
CA ARG A 97 -5.55 -20.50 -4.76
C ARG A 97 -5.55 -21.06 -3.34
N ASP A 98 -5.97 -20.25 -2.39
CA ASP A 98 -6.08 -20.58 -0.98
C ASP A 98 -7.36 -19.97 -0.39
N PRO A 99 -8.49 -20.74 -0.39
CA PRO A 99 -9.76 -20.26 0.15
C PRO A 99 -9.72 -19.80 1.61
N ASP A 100 -8.73 -20.30 2.38
CA ASP A 100 -8.53 -19.96 3.79
C ASP A 100 -7.64 -18.72 3.98
N THR A 101 -7.33 -17.99 2.90
CA THR A 101 -6.56 -16.75 2.99
C THR A 101 -7.25 -15.73 3.91
N VAL A 102 -6.52 -15.26 4.92
CA VAL A 102 -6.98 -14.22 5.83
C VAL A 102 -6.56 -12.84 5.31
N PHE A 103 -7.52 -11.94 5.18
CA PHE A 103 -7.31 -10.57 4.71
C PHE A 103 -7.26 -9.59 5.87
N TYR A 104 -6.26 -8.70 5.85
CA TYR A 104 -6.06 -7.63 6.81
C TYR A 104 -6.04 -6.28 6.09
N TYR A 105 -6.60 -5.25 6.72
CA TYR A 105 -6.69 -3.92 6.15
C TYR A 105 -6.11 -2.92 7.15
N VAL A 106 -5.05 -2.25 6.73
CA VAL A 106 -4.39 -1.23 7.55
C VAL A 106 -4.42 0.10 6.81
N GLU A 107 -5.03 1.10 7.41
CA GLU A 107 -5.03 2.45 6.90
C GLU A 107 -4.10 3.33 7.74
N LEU A 108 -3.08 3.89 7.09
CA LEU A 108 -2.20 4.89 7.69
C LEU A 108 -2.69 6.27 7.33
N VAL A 109 -2.81 7.14 8.32
CA VAL A 109 -3.17 8.54 8.14
C VAL A 109 -2.13 9.47 8.75
N ALA A 110 -1.90 10.61 8.09
CA ALA A 110 -1.09 11.71 8.60
C ALA A 110 -1.46 13.00 7.87
N PRO A 111 -1.36 14.17 8.55
CA PRO A 111 -1.63 15.46 7.93
C PRO A 111 -0.79 15.69 6.67
N GLN A 112 -1.35 16.44 5.70
CA GLN A 112 -0.68 16.74 4.43
C GLN A 112 0.71 17.36 4.63
N ALA A 113 0.88 18.28 5.59
CA ALA A 113 2.17 18.90 5.88
C ALA A 113 3.25 17.86 6.23
N VAL A 114 2.92 16.90 7.10
CA VAL A 114 3.82 15.79 7.48
C VAL A 114 4.14 14.90 6.28
N ARG A 115 3.17 14.65 5.42
CA ARG A 115 3.38 13.85 4.21
C ARG A 115 4.25 14.56 3.18
N LEU A 116 4.15 15.89 3.06
CA LEU A 116 5.04 16.69 2.22
C LEU A 116 6.50 16.62 2.71
N GLU A 117 6.75 16.71 4.01
CA GLU A 117 8.09 16.50 4.59
C GLU A 117 8.60 15.09 4.29
N ARG A 118 7.78 14.06 4.51
CA ARG A 118 8.13 12.67 4.22
C ARG A 118 8.34 12.38 2.74
N ASN A 119 7.79 13.21 1.84
CA ASN A 119 7.95 13.05 0.40
C ASN A 119 9.41 13.18 -0.06
N ALA A 120 10.25 13.91 0.69
CA ALA A 120 11.67 14.14 0.42
C ALA A 120 12.62 13.16 1.13
N THR A 121 12.10 12.13 1.84
CA THR A 121 12.96 11.22 2.61
C THR A 121 13.85 10.34 1.73
N GLU A 122 15.09 10.10 2.17
CA GLU A 122 16.07 9.29 1.44
C GLU A 122 15.55 7.89 1.08
N ASN A 123 14.92 7.19 2.02
CA ASN A 123 14.36 5.86 1.77
C ASN A 123 13.33 5.88 0.63
N ARG A 124 12.49 6.93 0.55
CA ARG A 124 11.53 7.08 -0.53
C ARG A 124 12.21 7.30 -1.87
N LEU A 125 13.17 8.20 -1.94
CA LEU A 125 13.88 8.56 -3.18
C LEU A 125 14.76 7.41 -3.69
N LYS A 126 15.32 6.61 -2.80
CA LYS A 126 16.09 5.41 -3.14
C LYS A 126 15.21 4.36 -3.82
N ASN A 127 13.99 4.12 -3.29
CA ASN A 127 13.11 3.04 -3.76
C ASN A 127 12.10 3.47 -4.84
N LYS A 128 12.00 4.77 -5.15
CA LYS A 128 11.02 5.33 -6.11
C LYS A 128 11.70 6.38 -6.98
N ALA A 129 12.33 5.95 -8.06
CA ALA A 129 13.06 6.84 -8.99
C ALA A 129 12.17 7.96 -9.52
N SER A 130 10.91 7.66 -9.84
CA SER A 130 9.89 8.62 -10.30
C SER A 130 9.55 9.73 -9.29
N LYS A 131 10.02 9.63 -8.03
CA LYS A 131 9.77 10.61 -6.97
C LYS A 131 10.98 11.51 -6.67
N ARG A 132 12.08 11.38 -7.42
CA ARG A 132 13.30 12.17 -7.24
C ARG A 132 13.16 13.63 -7.67
N ASP A 133 12.27 13.92 -8.63
CA ASP A 133 11.81 15.29 -8.88
C ASP A 133 10.82 15.65 -7.76
N LEU A 134 11.35 16.37 -6.75
CA LEU A 134 10.59 16.72 -5.55
C LEU A 134 9.45 17.68 -5.85
N ASP A 135 9.62 18.61 -6.79
CA ASP A 135 8.60 19.57 -7.18
C ASP A 135 7.45 18.88 -7.89
N ALA A 136 7.74 18.03 -8.86
CA ALA A 136 6.71 17.23 -9.55
C ALA A 136 6.03 16.26 -8.58
N SER A 137 6.78 15.60 -7.68
CA SER A 137 6.24 14.69 -6.68
C SER A 137 5.35 15.39 -5.65
N GLY A 138 5.72 16.61 -5.23
CA GLY A 138 4.93 17.46 -4.34
C GLY A 138 3.63 17.92 -5.00
N ARG A 139 3.71 18.46 -6.23
CA ARG A 139 2.51 18.86 -7.00
C ARG A 139 1.56 17.69 -7.19
N ARG A 140 2.06 16.50 -7.50
CA ARG A 140 1.23 15.30 -7.66
C ARG A 140 0.54 14.91 -6.36
N LEU A 141 1.23 14.97 -5.21
CA LEU A 141 0.64 14.69 -3.90
C LEU A 141 -0.52 15.64 -3.60
N LEU A 142 -0.31 16.95 -3.82
CA LEU A 142 -1.36 17.97 -3.61
C LEU A 142 -2.54 17.78 -4.55
N HIS A 143 -2.27 17.44 -5.81
CA HIS A 143 -3.32 17.16 -6.78
C HIS A 143 -4.16 15.93 -6.37
N ASP A 144 -3.52 14.80 -6.06
CA ASP A 144 -4.20 13.57 -5.68
C ASP A 144 -5.08 13.78 -4.42
N ASP A 145 -4.61 14.58 -3.46
CA ASP A 145 -5.38 14.93 -2.25
C ASP A 145 -6.60 15.82 -2.56
N GLY A 146 -6.53 16.63 -3.62
CA GLY A 146 -7.63 17.50 -4.04
C GLY A 146 -8.70 16.78 -4.87
N GLU A 147 -8.30 15.74 -5.61
CA GLU A 147 -9.19 15.02 -6.53
C GLU A 147 -9.92 13.86 -5.86
N HIS A 148 -9.30 13.22 -4.86
CA HIS A 148 -9.81 11.97 -4.30
C HIS A 148 -9.77 11.95 -2.77
N ARG A 149 -10.76 11.30 -2.18
CA ARG A 149 -10.80 11.03 -0.75
C ARG A 149 -10.02 9.75 -0.44
N MET A 150 -8.81 9.94 0.09
CA MET A 150 -7.86 8.86 0.41
C MET A 150 -7.91 8.42 1.89
N GLU A 151 -8.84 8.97 2.67
CA GLU A 151 -9.08 8.59 4.06
C GLU A 151 -10.54 8.14 4.22
N SER A 152 -10.72 7.01 4.93
CA SER A 152 -12.05 6.48 5.19
C SER A 152 -12.81 7.34 6.19
N HIS A 153 -14.13 7.36 6.06
CA HIS A 153 -15.01 7.83 7.13
C HIS A 153 -15.08 6.78 8.26
N GLU A 154 -15.49 7.21 9.43
CA GLU A 154 -15.75 6.31 10.54
C GLU A 154 -16.84 5.29 10.15
N GLY A 155 -16.55 3.99 10.35
CA GLY A 155 -17.47 2.90 10.01
C GLY A 155 -17.62 2.59 8.52
N GLU A 156 -16.88 3.25 7.63
CA GLU A 156 -16.98 3.02 6.18
C GLU A 156 -16.38 1.68 5.75
N ILE A 157 -15.34 1.21 6.44
CA ILE A 157 -14.67 -0.05 6.12
C ILE A 157 -15.43 -1.21 6.75
N PRO A 158 -16.07 -2.10 5.94
CA PRO A 158 -16.96 -3.14 6.46
C PRO A 158 -16.22 -4.44 6.82
N PHE A 159 -14.91 -4.38 7.07
CA PHE A 159 -14.08 -5.57 7.27
C PHE A 159 -13.68 -5.74 8.73
N ASP A 160 -13.80 -6.95 9.28
CA ASP A 160 -13.49 -7.24 10.69
C ASP A 160 -12.01 -7.00 11.03
N ASN A 161 -11.09 -7.36 10.11
CA ASN A 161 -9.64 -7.21 10.31
C ASN A 161 -9.16 -5.84 9.81
N TYR A 162 -9.75 -4.77 10.28
CA TYR A 162 -9.40 -3.39 9.92
C TYR A 162 -8.76 -2.65 11.09
N LEU A 163 -7.69 -1.90 10.78
CA LEU A 163 -6.98 -1.04 11.71
C LEU A 163 -6.63 0.28 11.06
N ARG A 164 -7.09 1.39 11.63
CA ARG A 164 -6.67 2.75 11.25
C ARG A 164 -5.66 3.28 12.25
N ILE A 165 -4.53 3.79 11.75
CA ILE A 165 -3.43 4.32 12.56
C ILE A 165 -3.11 5.74 12.10
N ASP A 166 -3.30 6.72 12.96
CA ASP A 166 -2.60 8.00 12.84
C ASP A 166 -1.12 7.77 13.18
N ASN A 167 -0.27 7.85 12.16
CA ASN A 167 1.16 7.64 12.30
C ASN A 167 1.96 8.95 12.27
N THR A 168 1.31 10.09 12.49
CA THR A 168 1.94 11.43 12.49
C THR A 168 3.20 11.46 13.36
N ASN A 169 3.07 11.00 14.59
CA ASN A 169 4.12 11.02 15.61
C ASN A 169 4.74 9.64 15.88
N LEU A 170 4.50 8.66 15.02
CA LEU A 170 5.07 7.32 15.16
C LEU A 170 6.25 7.14 14.20
N SER A 171 7.30 6.52 14.70
CA SER A 171 8.31 5.94 13.83
C SER A 171 7.71 4.79 13.02
N PRO A 172 8.28 4.46 11.86
CA PRO A 172 7.83 3.30 11.08
C PRO A 172 7.86 1.98 11.87
N ALA A 173 8.85 1.80 12.75
CA ALA A 173 8.99 0.62 13.59
C ALA A 173 7.88 0.53 14.65
N GLU A 174 7.49 1.66 15.26
CA GLU A 174 6.37 1.70 16.21
C GLU A 174 5.03 1.41 15.52
N ALA A 175 4.81 1.98 14.32
CA ALA A 175 3.62 1.69 13.53
C ALA A 175 3.56 0.19 13.15
N ALA A 176 4.68 -0.39 12.71
CA ALA A 176 4.79 -1.81 12.40
C ALA A 176 4.51 -2.69 13.62
N LYS A 177 5.07 -2.34 14.78
CA LYS A 177 4.81 -3.06 16.02
C LYS A 177 3.33 -3.02 16.41
N ARG A 178 2.67 -1.86 16.31
CA ARG A 178 1.22 -1.75 16.58
C ARG A 178 0.38 -2.64 15.66
N ILE A 179 0.72 -2.69 14.37
CA ILE A 179 0.03 -3.56 13.41
C ILE A 179 0.20 -5.03 13.79
N LYS A 180 1.45 -5.44 14.09
CA LYS A 180 1.75 -6.81 14.50
C LYS A 180 0.98 -7.20 15.76
N ASP A 181 1.05 -6.38 16.79
CA ASP A 181 0.41 -6.65 18.09
C ASP A 181 -1.13 -6.68 17.98
N TYR A 182 -1.72 -5.82 17.13
CA TYR A 182 -3.17 -5.76 16.95
C TYR A 182 -3.74 -7.00 16.26
N PHE A 183 -3.02 -7.56 15.27
CA PHE A 183 -3.48 -8.71 14.49
C PHE A 183 -2.86 -10.03 14.94
N ASP A 184 -2.02 -10.04 15.96
CA ASP A 184 -1.28 -11.22 16.43
C ASP A 184 -0.51 -11.94 15.29
N LEU A 185 0.39 -11.19 14.62
CA LEU A 185 1.13 -11.62 13.43
C LEU A 185 2.53 -12.18 13.76
#